data_c6b93c1a6685afb79f90f91e0f3d6eb0
#
_entry.id   c6b93c1a6685afb79f90f91e0f3d6eb0
#
_cell.length_a   1.000
_cell.length_b   1.000
_cell.length_c   1.000
_cell.angle_alpha   90.00
_cell.angle_beta   90.00
_cell.angle_gamma   90.00
#
_symmetry.space_group_name_H-M   'P 1'
#
loop_
_entity.id
_entity.type
_entity.pdbx_description
1 polymer ?
#
loop_
_entity_poly.entity_id
_entity_poly.type
_entity_poly.pdbx_seq_one_letter_code
_entity_poly.pdbx_strand_id
1 'polypeptide(L)'
;MAGTRLKLVTTPSQFDATVKFLIAPKVNKILKKAKPTIELRISELLRVKMESSRTIQELKNGQLKVDFGLTDGLADAATRDIVNAVASAVKIFIRPPKTKTAKTLGSLVIQIDPTIVSTAVQTSTTNGIYSSNGNQITWLYWLMNKGLEIAVEDFEVVSIIDYNDRSRSGGGFMIKTGGAFRVHPDHAGTPGDNFITRAIVDSEPLIEKIINEEFQRLF
;
A
#
# COMPACT_ATOMS: atom_id res chain seq x y z
N MET A 1 70.68 10.96 -0.52
CA MET A 1 69.39 10.91 0.23
C MET A 1 68.62 9.69 -0.24
N ALA A 2 68.45 8.69 0.63
CA ALA A 2 67.64 7.51 0.30
C ALA A 2 66.14 7.81 0.52
N GLY A 3 65.40 7.85 -0.57
CA GLY A 3 63.95 8.07 -0.49
C GLY A 3 63.24 6.82 0.01
N THR A 4 62.56 6.93 1.14
CA THR A 4 61.72 5.87 1.70
C THR A 4 60.49 5.67 0.80
N ARG A 5 60.42 4.58 0.07
CA ARG A 5 59.23 4.20 -0.73
C ARG A 5 58.27 3.42 0.19
N LEU A 6 57.16 4.07 0.54
CA LEU A 6 56.02 3.39 1.17
C LEU A 6 55.28 2.52 0.12
N LYS A 7 55.26 1.19 0.30
CA LYS A 7 54.49 0.27 -0.51
C LYS A 7 53.23 -0.13 0.22
N LEU A 8 52.07 0.21 -0.36
CA LEU A 8 50.80 -0.32 0.15
C LEU A 8 50.77 -1.84 -0.11
N VAL A 9 50.73 -2.63 0.96
CA VAL A 9 50.75 -4.10 0.88
C VAL A 9 49.36 -4.69 0.64
N THR A 10 48.30 -3.91 0.87
CA THR A 10 46.90 -4.33 0.69
C THR A 10 46.38 -3.97 -0.69
N THR A 11 45.67 -4.89 -1.33
CA THR A 11 44.96 -4.58 -2.61
C THR A 11 43.79 -3.61 -2.33
N PRO A 12 43.37 -2.79 -3.31
CA PRO A 12 42.22 -1.88 -3.15
C PRO A 12 40.96 -2.60 -2.65
N SER A 13 40.71 -3.83 -3.07
CA SER A 13 39.57 -4.64 -2.64
C SER A 13 39.67 -5.07 -1.17
N GLN A 14 40.89 -5.42 -0.70
CA GLN A 14 41.13 -5.77 0.72
C GLN A 14 41.00 -4.54 1.61
N PHE A 15 41.48 -3.38 1.15
CA PHE A 15 41.32 -2.12 1.86
C PHE A 15 39.84 -1.74 2.00
N ASP A 16 39.07 -1.79 0.90
CA ASP A 16 37.63 -1.54 0.90
C ASP A 16 36.88 -2.49 1.85
N ALA A 17 37.18 -3.78 1.81
CA ALA A 17 36.59 -4.76 2.71
C ALA A 17 36.91 -4.48 4.19
N THR A 18 38.13 -4.07 4.50
CA THR A 18 38.56 -3.71 5.86
C THR A 18 37.83 -2.47 6.34
N VAL A 19 37.74 -1.42 5.53
CA VAL A 19 37.02 -0.19 5.85
C VAL A 19 35.55 -0.50 6.11
N LYS A 20 34.88 -1.26 5.21
CA LYS A 20 33.48 -1.68 5.38
C LYS A 20 33.29 -2.47 6.69
N PHE A 21 34.19 -3.37 7.01
CA PHE A 21 34.15 -4.12 8.26
C PHE A 21 34.22 -3.22 9.51
N LEU A 22 35.13 -2.25 9.51
CA LEU A 22 35.30 -1.30 10.63
C LEU A 22 34.10 -0.39 10.85
N ILE A 23 33.46 0.08 9.75
CA ILE A 23 32.32 0.99 9.84
C ILE A 23 30.98 0.28 10.00
N ALA A 24 30.89 -1.01 9.65
CA ALA A 24 29.65 -1.79 9.68
C ALA A 24 28.91 -1.76 11.03
N PRO A 25 29.56 -1.89 12.20
CA PRO A 25 28.88 -1.78 13.49
C PRO A 25 28.23 -0.42 13.72
N LYS A 26 28.91 0.66 13.31
CA LYS A 26 28.39 2.04 13.41
C LYS A 26 27.17 2.22 12.50
N VAL A 27 27.28 1.80 11.24
CA VAL A 27 26.17 1.84 10.27
C VAL A 27 24.98 1.03 10.78
N ASN A 28 25.20 -0.18 11.29
CA ASN A 28 24.12 -1.02 11.83
C ASN A 28 23.42 -0.36 13.04
N LYS A 29 24.18 0.32 13.92
CA LYS A 29 23.62 1.09 15.03
C LYS A 29 22.73 2.24 14.53
N ILE A 30 23.17 2.95 13.48
CA ILE A 30 22.40 4.04 12.85
C ILE A 30 21.13 3.49 12.21
N LEU A 31 21.22 2.40 11.43
CA LEU A 31 20.05 1.75 10.81
C LEU A 31 19.00 1.36 11.86
N LYS A 32 19.43 0.76 12.98
CA LYS A 32 18.53 0.37 14.08
C LYS A 32 17.85 1.60 14.71
N LYS A 33 18.57 2.72 14.83
CA LYS A 33 18.05 3.97 15.39
C LYS A 33 17.07 4.65 14.40
N ALA A 34 17.37 4.61 13.11
CA ALA A 34 16.56 5.20 12.06
C ALA A 34 15.24 4.45 11.82
N LYS A 35 15.26 3.11 11.96
CA LYS A 35 14.14 2.23 11.62
C LYS A 35 12.78 2.71 12.13
N PRO A 36 12.54 2.97 13.42
CA PRO A 36 11.21 3.32 13.92
C PRO A 36 10.70 4.64 13.35
N THR A 37 11.57 5.62 13.16
CA THR A 37 11.21 6.92 12.58
C THR A 37 10.85 6.78 11.11
N ILE A 38 11.64 6.03 10.34
CA ILE A 38 11.36 5.78 8.92
C ILE A 38 10.05 5.01 8.77
N GLU A 39 9.82 3.96 9.58
CA GLU A 39 8.59 3.16 9.57
C GLU A 39 7.35 4.03 9.83
N LEU A 40 7.40 4.88 10.85
CA LEU A 40 6.32 5.80 11.18
C LEU A 40 6.04 6.80 10.04
N ARG A 41 7.08 7.45 9.51
CA ARG A 41 6.94 8.44 8.43
C ARG A 41 6.41 7.83 7.13
N ILE A 42 6.84 6.60 6.79
CA ILE A 42 6.31 5.89 5.60
C ILE A 42 4.86 5.49 5.82
N SER A 43 4.50 4.98 7.01
CA SER A 43 3.12 4.66 7.35
C SER A 43 2.20 5.88 7.20
N GLU A 44 2.63 7.03 7.69
CA GLU A 44 1.85 8.27 7.57
C GLU A 44 1.77 8.78 6.13
N LEU A 45 2.86 8.70 5.36
CA LEU A 45 2.85 9.01 3.94
C LEU A 45 1.82 8.15 3.18
N LEU A 46 1.82 6.83 3.42
CA LEU A 46 0.87 5.93 2.76
C LEU A 46 -0.57 6.20 3.21
N ARG A 47 -0.80 6.54 4.49
CA ARG A 47 -2.11 6.98 4.96
C ARG A 47 -2.64 8.15 4.15
N VAL A 48 -1.86 9.23 4.05
CA VAL A 48 -2.24 10.44 3.31
C VAL A 48 -2.47 10.14 1.82
N LYS A 49 -1.60 9.33 1.21
CA LYS A 49 -1.72 8.94 -0.20
C LYS A 49 -2.97 8.10 -0.46
N MET A 50 -3.27 7.16 0.41
CA MET A 50 -4.49 6.35 0.31
C MET A 50 -5.73 7.21 0.48
N GLU A 51 -5.78 8.07 1.52
CA GLU A 51 -6.92 8.97 1.77
C GLU A 51 -7.19 9.91 0.59
N SER A 52 -6.14 10.39 -0.07
CA SER A 52 -6.27 11.26 -1.25
C SER A 52 -6.48 10.51 -2.57
N SER A 53 -6.45 9.19 -2.58
CA SER A 53 -6.64 8.41 -3.81
C SER A 53 -8.07 8.57 -4.34
N ARG A 54 -8.20 8.69 -5.68
CA ARG A 54 -9.49 8.83 -6.34
C ARG A 54 -10.45 7.70 -5.96
N THR A 55 -9.96 6.47 -5.88
CA THR A 55 -10.80 5.31 -5.55
C THR A 55 -11.35 5.38 -4.12
N ILE A 56 -10.55 5.81 -3.14
CA ILE A 56 -11.03 6.01 -1.75
C ILE A 56 -12.05 7.14 -1.69
N GLN A 57 -11.84 8.23 -2.43
CA GLN A 57 -12.80 9.34 -2.48
C GLN A 57 -14.13 8.92 -3.12
N GLU A 58 -14.08 8.15 -4.19
CA GLU A 58 -15.27 7.58 -4.86
C GLU A 58 -16.01 6.57 -3.96
N LEU A 59 -15.29 5.77 -3.17
CA LEU A 59 -15.91 4.88 -2.18
C LEU A 59 -16.58 5.65 -1.04
N LYS A 60 -16.08 6.83 -0.68
CA LYS A 60 -16.68 7.67 0.37
C LYS A 60 -17.92 8.42 -0.11
N ASN A 61 -17.79 9.10 -1.24
CA ASN A 61 -18.77 10.13 -1.62
C ASN A 61 -19.17 10.06 -3.09
N GLY A 62 -18.62 9.14 -3.87
CA GLY A 62 -18.82 9.09 -5.32
C GLY A 62 -19.67 7.92 -5.80
N GLN A 63 -19.54 7.63 -7.10
CA GLN A 63 -20.32 6.60 -7.77
C GLN A 63 -20.02 5.20 -7.23
N LEU A 64 -18.76 4.87 -6.86
CA LEU A 64 -18.44 3.56 -6.29
C LEU A 64 -19.20 3.26 -5.00
N LYS A 65 -19.47 4.26 -4.16
CA LYS A 65 -20.31 4.10 -2.99
C LYS A 65 -21.71 3.63 -3.36
N VAL A 66 -22.27 4.24 -4.41
CA VAL A 66 -23.61 3.90 -4.94
C VAL A 66 -23.61 2.51 -5.55
N ASP A 67 -22.63 2.22 -6.39
CA ASP A 67 -22.47 0.95 -7.11
C ASP A 67 -22.38 -0.24 -6.15
N PHE A 68 -21.66 -0.07 -5.04
CA PHE A 68 -21.54 -1.10 -4.01
C PHE A 68 -22.62 -1.03 -2.93
N GLY A 69 -23.56 -0.11 -3.04
CA GLY A 69 -24.68 0.04 -2.08
C GLY A 69 -24.23 0.34 -0.66
N LEU A 70 -23.14 1.11 -0.50
CA LEU A 70 -22.57 1.45 0.81
C LEU A 70 -23.35 2.60 1.42
N THR A 71 -23.81 2.44 2.65
CA THR A 71 -24.32 3.56 3.46
C THR A 71 -23.17 4.48 3.86
N ASP A 72 -23.46 5.73 4.25
CA ASP A 72 -22.42 6.69 4.68
C ASP A 72 -21.53 6.12 5.78
N GLY A 73 -22.14 5.57 6.83
CA GLY A 73 -21.40 4.98 7.95
C GLY A 73 -20.54 3.78 7.55
N LEU A 74 -21.02 2.94 6.61
CA LEU A 74 -20.28 1.79 6.12
C LEU A 74 -19.13 2.21 5.18
N ALA A 75 -19.37 3.20 4.32
CA ALA A 75 -18.37 3.76 3.43
C ALA A 75 -17.19 4.38 4.22
N ASP A 76 -17.51 5.17 5.26
CA ASP A 76 -16.52 5.78 6.14
C ASP A 76 -15.74 4.72 6.94
N ALA A 77 -16.42 3.73 7.49
CA ALA A 77 -15.77 2.66 8.23
C ALA A 77 -14.85 1.84 7.32
N ALA A 78 -15.36 1.38 6.17
CA ALA A 78 -14.58 0.57 5.23
C ALA A 78 -13.36 1.30 4.68
N THR A 79 -13.50 2.56 4.27
CA THR A 79 -12.38 3.34 3.74
C THR A 79 -11.33 3.60 4.82
N ARG A 80 -11.73 3.90 6.06
CA ARG A 80 -10.83 4.05 7.20
C ARG A 80 -10.08 2.76 7.50
N ASP A 81 -10.77 1.62 7.50
CA ASP A 81 -10.17 0.31 7.78
C ASP A 81 -9.14 -0.07 6.70
N ILE A 82 -9.45 0.17 5.41
CA ILE A 82 -8.52 -0.04 4.30
C ILE A 82 -7.26 0.83 4.46
N VAL A 83 -7.44 2.13 4.71
CA VAL A 83 -6.33 3.07 4.88
C VAL A 83 -5.45 2.68 6.06
N ASN A 84 -6.06 2.33 7.21
CA ASN A 84 -5.34 1.88 8.39
C ASN A 84 -4.59 0.57 8.16
N ALA A 85 -5.19 -0.38 7.44
CA ALA A 85 -4.55 -1.64 7.10
C ALA A 85 -3.30 -1.43 6.25
N VAL A 86 -3.38 -0.61 5.20
CA VAL A 86 -2.22 -0.30 4.34
C VAL A 86 -1.12 0.42 5.13
N ALA A 87 -1.47 1.42 5.94
CA ALA A 87 -0.51 2.15 6.76
C ALA A 87 0.18 1.25 7.79
N SER A 88 -0.55 0.33 8.43
CA SER A 88 0.00 -0.61 9.43
C SER A 88 0.76 -1.78 8.83
N ALA A 89 0.59 -2.04 7.53
CA ALA A 89 1.29 -3.11 6.81
C ALA A 89 2.77 -2.81 6.54
N VAL A 90 3.22 -1.58 6.77
CA VAL A 90 4.63 -1.19 6.57
C VAL A 90 5.51 -1.89 7.58
N LYS A 91 6.50 -2.64 7.10
CA LYS A 91 7.51 -3.32 7.89
C LYS A 91 8.89 -2.99 7.36
N ILE A 92 9.80 -2.67 8.27
CA ILE A 92 11.20 -2.43 7.93
C ILE A 92 12.09 -3.51 8.52
N PHE A 93 12.85 -4.15 7.65
CA PHE A 93 13.83 -5.16 8.02
C PHE A 93 15.24 -4.64 7.79
N ILE A 94 16.10 -4.82 8.80
CA ILE A 94 17.51 -4.51 8.69
C ILE A 94 18.25 -5.83 8.44
N ARG A 95 18.94 -5.90 7.31
CA ARG A 95 19.88 -7.00 7.02
C ARG A 95 21.27 -6.55 7.45
N PRO A 96 21.87 -7.15 8.48
CA PRO A 96 23.20 -6.78 8.93
C PRO A 96 24.26 -7.11 7.85
N PRO A 97 25.41 -6.43 7.87
CA PRO A 97 26.51 -6.74 6.96
C PRO A 97 26.99 -8.17 7.22
N LYS A 98 27.30 -8.91 6.15
CA LYS A 98 27.95 -10.22 6.27
C LYS A 98 29.43 -10.02 6.62
N THR A 99 29.79 -10.29 7.86
CA THR A 99 31.06 -9.98 8.48
C THR A 99 32.28 -10.69 7.88
N LYS A 100 32.11 -11.84 7.19
CA LYS A 100 33.24 -12.60 6.61
C LYS A 100 33.56 -12.23 5.17
N THR A 101 32.71 -11.55 4.47
CA THR A 101 32.89 -11.13 3.08
C THR A 101 32.19 -9.80 2.82
N ALA A 102 32.55 -8.76 3.59
CA ALA A 102 31.85 -7.46 3.63
C ALA A 102 31.76 -6.79 2.25
N LYS A 103 30.99 -7.42 1.33
CA LYS A 103 30.61 -6.79 0.04
C LYS A 103 29.58 -5.70 0.23
N THR A 104 28.82 -5.71 1.34
CA THR A 104 27.76 -4.73 1.63
C THR A 104 27.80 -4.28 3.10
N LEU A 105 27.54 -3.01 3.36
CA LEU A 105 27.45 -2.41 4.69
C LEU A 105 26.16 -2.77 5.45
N GLY A 106 25.35 -3.64 4.91
CA GLY A 106 24.00 -3.93 5.35
C GLY A 106 22.97 -3.28 4.42
N SER A 107 21.71 -3.62 4.60
CA SER A 107 20.63 -3.03 3.85
C SER A 107 19.37 -2.85 4.70
N LEU A 108 18.59 -1.84 4.37
CA LEU A 108 17.25 -1.62 4.88
C LEU A 108 16.28 -2.10 3.81
N VAL A 109 15.37 -3.00 4.19
CA VAL A 109 14.35 -3.54 3.29
C VAL A 109 13.00 -3.09 3.81
N ILE A 110 12.26 -2.36 2.99
CA ILE A 110 10.88 -1.97 3.27
C ILE A 110 9.98 -3.01 2.62
N GLN A 111 9.07 -3.53 3.39
CA GLN A 111 8.08 -4.49 2.92
C GLN A 111 6.69 -4.04 3.40
N ILE A 112 5.71 -4.16 2.53
CA ILE A 112 4.31 -4.04 2.91
C ILE A 112 3.79 -5.46 3.09
N ASP A 113 3.32 -5.75 4.32
CA ASP A 113 2.85 -7.09 4.68
C ASP A 113 1.51 -7.40 4.00
N PRO A 114 1.48 -8.31 3.01
CA PRO A 114 0.26 -8.60 2.26
C PRO A 114 -0.81 -9.26 3.13
N THR A 115 -0.43 -9.90 4.24
CA THR A 115 -1.36 -10.58 5.13
C THR A 115 -2.26 -9.57 5.85
N ILE A 116 -1.70 -8.43 6.27
CA ILE A 116 -2.47 -7.36 6.93
C ILE A 116 -3.48 -6.76 5.95
N VAL A 117 -3.06 -6.52 4.71
CA VAL A 117 -3.95 -6.01 3.66
C VAL A 117 -5.05 -7.02 3.34
N SER A 118 -4.71 -8.31 3.19
CA SER A 118 -5.70 -9.36 2.90
C SER A 118 -6.71 -9.56 4.04
N THR A 119 -6.28 -9.40 5.29
CA THR A 119 -7.19 -9.45 6.45
C THR A 119 -8.20 -8.31 6.41
N ALA A 120 -7.77 -7.09 6.06
CA ALA A 120 -8.69 -5.95 5.90
C ALA A 120 -9.74 -6.19 4.80
N VAL A 121 -9.36 -6.90 3.73
CA VAL A 121 -10.29 -7.28 2.65
C VAL A 121 -11.36 -8.27 3.12
N GLN A 122 -11.11 -9.00 4.20
CA GLN A 122 -12.02 -10.03 4.73
C GLN A 122 -12.87 -9.53 5.91
N THR A 123 -12.76 -8.26 6.31
CA THR A 123 -13.55 -7.72 7.42
C THR A 123 -15.02 -7.51 7.05
N SER A 124 -15.88 -7.42 8.04
CA SER A 124 -17.33 -7.21 7.86
C SER A 124 -17.66 -5.90 7.15
N THR A 125 -16.80 -4.89 7.26
CA THR A 125 -16.96 -3.58 6.58
C THR A 125 -16.73 -3.67 5.07
N THR A 126 -15.97 -4.67 4.61
CA THR A 126 -15.66 -4.88 3.19
C THR A 126 -16.51 -5.99 2.57
N ASN A 127 -17.27 -6.72 3.38
CA ASN A 127 -18.23 -7.76 2.97
C ASN A 127 -19.62 -7.15 2.98
N GLY A 128 -20.27 -6.96 1.83
CA GLY A 128 -21.54 -6.29 2.03
C GLY A 128 -22.53 -6.17 0.90
N ILE A 129 -22.30 -6.70 -0.28
CA ILE A 129 -23.35 -6.77 -1.30
C ILE A 129 -23.92 -8.18 -1.31
N TYR A 130 -25.20 -8.30 -0.97
CA TYR A 130 -25.94 -9.55 -1.15
C TYR A 130 -26.52 -9.58 -2.56
N SER A 131 -26.18 -10.60 -3.32
CA SER A 131 -26.90 -10.90 -4.56
C SER A 131 -28.33 -11.32 -4.25
N SER A 132 -29.21 -11.29 -5.26
CA SER A 132 -30.60 -11.77 -5.15
C SER A 132 -30.71 -13.23 -4.67
N ASN A 133 -29.64 -14.01 -4.79
CA ASN A 133 -29.54 -15.40 -4.37
C ASN A 133 -28.95 -15.57 -2.97
N GLY A 134 -28.77 -14.49 -2.19
CA GLY A 134 -28.19 -14.52 -0.85
C GLY A 134 -26.66 -14.70 -0.80
N ASN A 135 -25.98 -14.75 -1.94
CA ASN A 135 -24.53 -14.81 -2.00
C ASN A 135 -23.91 -13.45 -1.65
N GLN A 136 -22.96 -13.47 -0.74
CA GLN A 136 -22.24 -12.27 -0.35
C GLN A 136 -21.11 -11.98 -1.33
N ILE A 137 -21.14 -10.82 -1.96
CA ILE A 137 -20.05 -10.35 -2.81
C ILE A 137 -19.10 -9.52 -1.94
N THR A 138 -17.85 -9.94 -1.87
CA THR A 138 -16.77 -9.18 -1.24
C THR A 138 -16.37 -8.07 -2.21
N TRP A 139 -17.04 -6.91 -2.14
CA TRP A 139 -16.87 -5.82 -3.10
C TRP A 139 -15.42 -5.33 -3.20
N LEU A 140 -14.68 -5.27 -2.09
CA LEU A 140 -13.28 -4.88 -2.09
C LEU A 140 -12.41 -5.88 -2.85
N TYR A 141 -12.68 -7.18 -2.71
CA TYR A 141 -11.99 -8.22 -3.47
C TYR A 141 -12.21 -8.05 -4.98
N TRP A 142 -13.46 -7.74 -5.40
CA TRP A 142 -13.79 -7.46 -6.79
C TRP A 142 -13.04 -6.24 -7.30
N LEU A 143 -13.09 -5.14 -6.55
CA LEU A 143 -12.41 -3.89 -6.89
C LEU A 143 -10.90 -4.08 -7.08
N MET A 144 -10.28 -4.93 -6.26
CA MET A 144 -8.82 -5.13 -6.29
C MET A 144 -8.33 -6.19 -7.28
N ASN A 145 -9.15 -7.20 -7.60
CA ASN A 145 -8.62 -8.41 -8.24
C ASN A 145 -9.33 -8.83 -9.52
N LYS A 146 -10.57 -8.39 -9.73
CA LYS A 146 -11.41 -8.89 -10.80
C LYS A 146 -11.44 -8.02 -12.05
N GLY A 147 -10.80 -6.86 -12.00
CA GLY A 147 -10.72 -5.95 -13.15
C GLY A 147 -12.10 -5.59 -13.68
N LEU A 148 -12.30 -5.83 -14.97
CA LEU A 148 -13.55 -5.54 -15.69
C LEU A 148 -14.48 -6.75 -15.79
N GLU A 149 -14.28 -7.81 -15.02
CA GLU A 149 -15.19 -8.95 -14.99
C GLU A 149 -16.61 -8.50 -14.60
N ILE A 150 -17.61 -9.20 -15.13
CA ILE A 150 -19.00 -8.94 -14.78
C ILE A 150 -19.26 -9.40 -13.35
N ALA A 151 -19.60 -8.45 -12.49
CA ALA A 151 -19.89 -8.73 -11.09
C ALA A 151 -21.33 -9.27 -10.91
N VAL A 152 -22.28 -8.74 -11.66
CA VAL A 152 -23.69 -9.17 -11.65
C VAL A 152 -24.24 -9.12 -13.07
N GLU A 153 -24.82 -10.24 -13.53
CA GLU A 153 -25.52 -10.34 -14.79
C GLU A 153 -26.97 -9.87 -14.67
N ASP A 154 -27.56 -9.39 -15.77
CA ASP A 154 -28.92 -8.93 -15.90
C ASP A 154 -29.31 -7.68 -15.08
N PHE A 155 -28.39 -7.06 -14.38
CA PHE A 155 -28.64 -5.88 -13.55
C PHE A 155 -27.70 -4.73 -13.86
N GLU A 156 -28.21 -3.52 -13.68
CA GLU A 156 -27.45 -2.27 -13.74
C GLU A 156 -27.77 -1.41 -12.53
N VAL A 157 -26.80 -0.56 -12.12
CA VAL A 157 -27.01 0.44 -11.09
C VAL A 157 -27.55 1.71 -11.75
N VAL A 158 -28.76 2.10 -11.35
CA VAL A 158 -29.38 3.34 -11.80
C VAL A 158 -29.26 4.37 -10.70
N SER A 159 -28.59 5.48 -11.00
CA SER A 159 -28.50 6.62 -10.09
C SER A 159 -29.84 7.32 -9.98
N ILE A 160 -30.18 7.77 -8.79
CA ILE A 160 -31.40 8.51 -8.49
C ILE A 160 -30.99 9.97 -8.26
N ILE A 161 -31.63 10.88 -8.98
CA ILE A 161 -31.41 12.33 -8.83
C ILE A 161 -32.09 12.83 -7.56
N ASP A 162 -33.23 12.22 -7.19
CA ASP A 162 -33.98 12.56 -6.00
C ASP A 162 -33.83 11.46 -4.93
N TYR A 163 -33.74 11.88 -3.67
CA TYR A 163 -33.67 10.98 -2.51
C TYR A 163 -34.84 9.98 -2.53
N ASN A 164 -34.52 8.69 -2.47
CA ASN A 164 -35.51 7.63 -2.44
C ASN A 164 -35.21 6.67 -1.29
N ASP A 165 -36.17 6.50 -0.39
CA ASP A 165 -36.11 5.65 0.80
C ASP A 165 -35.78 4.18 0.48
N ARG A 166 -35.97 3.74 -0.77
CA ARG A 166 -35.62 2.38 -1.22
C ARG A 166 -34.16 2.18 -1.54
N SER A 167 -33.39 3.24 -1.67
CA SER A 167 -31.95 3.16 -1.93
C SER A 167 -31.15 3.03 -0.64
N ARG A 168 -30.35 1.97 -0.52
CA ARG A 168 -29.48 1.78 0.63
C ARG A 168 -28.39 2.85 0.72
N SER A 169 -27.83 3.26 -0.41
CA SER A 169 -26.77 4.27 -0.50
C SER A 169 -27.30 5.69 -0.55
N GLY A 170 -28.63 5.87 -0.72
CA GLY A 170 -29.25 7.17 -0.95
C GLY A 170 -29.08 7.73 -2.36
N GLY A 171 -28.24 7.10 -3.22
CA GLY A 171 -27.88 7.63 -4.54
C GLY A 171 -28.22 6.73 -5.73
N GLY A 172 -28.68 5.52 -5.52
CA GLY A 172 -29.02 4.60 -6.59
C GLY A 172 -29.53 3.24 -6.10
N PHE A 173 -30.02 2.45 -7.02
CA PHE A 173 -30.42 1.08 -6.76
C PHE A 173 -30.18 0.21 -8.00
N MET A 174 -30.03 -1.09 -7.77
CA MET A 174 -29.81 -2.07 -8.83
C MET A 174 -31.16 -2.53 -9.37
N ILE A 175 -31.33 -2.39 -10.69
CA ILE A 175 -32.54 -2.83 -11.39
C ILE A 175 -32.20 -3.88 -12.44
N LYS A 176 -33.15 -4.76 -12.72
CA LYS A 176 -33.00 -5.76 -13.76
C LYS A 176 -33.28 -5.12 -15.13
N THR A 177 -32.22 -5.00 -15.94
CA THR A 177 -32.26 -4.36 -17.26
C THR A 177 -31.90 -5.32 -18.40
N GLY A 178 -31.35 -6.50 -18.08
CA GLY A 178 -30.70 -7.37 -19.06
C GLY A 178 -29.26 -6.93 -19.37
N GLY A 179 -28.72 -5.90 -18.68
CA GLY A 179 -27.36 -5.43 -18.79
C GLY A 179 -26.39 -6.23 -17.90
N ALA A 180 -25.26 -5.62 -17.56
CA ALA A 180 -24.24 -6.25 -16.70
C ALA A 180 -23.57 -5.19 -15.82
N PHE A 181 -23.56 -5.42 -14.50
CA PHE A 181 -22.83 -4.57 -13.59
C PHE A 181 -21.36 -4.94 -13.60
N ARG A 182 -20.51 -3.93 -13.80
CA ARG A 182 -19.05 -4.01 -13.75
C ARG A 182 -18.50 -2.83 -12.94
N VAL A 183 -17.33 -3.04 -12.35
CA VAL A 183 -16.57 -1.92 -11.77
C VAL A 183 -16.14 -0.97 -12.88
N HIS A 184 -16.26 0.35 -12.63
CA HIS A 184 -15.82 1.33 -13.62
C HIS A 184 -14.32 1.16 -13.93
N PRO A 185 -13.88 1.25 -15.20
CA PRO A 185 -12.49 0.99 -15.60
C PRO A 185 -11.44 1.77 -14.83
N ASP A 186 -11.73 3.02 -14.47
CA ASP A 186 -10.80 3.88 -13.71
C ASP A 186 -10.47 3.34 -12.32
N HIS A 187 -11.33 2.49 -11.76
CA HIS A 187 -11.22 1.94 -10.41
C HIS A 187 -10.98 0.44 -10.40
N ALA A 188 -11.25 -0.22 -11.52
CA ALA A 188 -11.04 -1.66 -11.68
C ALA A 188 -9.55 -2.02 -11.48
N GLY A 189 -9.29 -3.01 -10.64
CA GLY A 189 -7.95 -3.46 -10.31
C GLY A 189 -7.72 -4.92 -10.60
N THR A 190 -6.44 -5.27 -10.75
CA THR A 190 -5.95 -6.65 -10.82
C THR A 190 -5.03 -6.91 -9.63
N PRO A 191 -4.65 -8.17 -9.34
CA PRO A 191 -3.74 -8.47 -8.22
C PRO A 191 -2.41 -7.70 -8.27
N GLY A 192 -1.92 -7.35 -9.46
CA GLY A 192 -0.67 -6.62 -9.65
C GLY A 192 -0.83 -5.12 -9.86
N ASP A 193 -2.03 -4.65 -10.21
CA ASP A 193 -2.32 -3.24 -10.50
C ASP A 193 -3.70 -2.87 -9.98
N ASN A 194 -3.76 -2.30 -8.79
CA ASN A 194 -4.96 -1.80 -8.13
C ASN A 194 -4.65 -0.49 -7.39
N PHE A 195 -5.66 0.13 -6.83
CA PHE A 195 -5.50 1.44 -6.19
C PHE A 195 -4.51 1.43 -5.00
N ILE A 196 -4.32 0.29 -4.32
CA ILE A 196 -3.34 0.14 -3.23
C ILE A 196 -1.93 0.07 -3.83
N THR A 197 -1.70 -0.80 -4.82
CA THR A 197 -0.39 -0.93 -5.45
C THR A 197 0.04 0.36 -6.14
N ARG A 198 -0.89 1.06 -6.80
CA ARG A 198 -0.62 2.38 -7.40
C ARG A 198 -0.22 3.41 -6.35
N ALA A 199 -0.93 3.51 -5.22
CA ALA A 199 -0.57 4.42 -4.14
C ALA A 199 0.82 4.14 -3.55
N ILE A 200 1.24 2.87 -3.50
CA ILE A 200 2.57 2.47 -3.05
C ILE A 200 3.64 2.91 -4.07
N VAL A 201 3.44 2.58 -5.34
CA VAL A 201 4.39 2.92 -6.43
C VAL A 201 4.54 4.44 -6.54
N ASP A 202 3.45 5.18 -6.51
CA ASP A 202 3.46 6.66 -6.57
C ASP A 202 4.13 7.30 -5.34
N SER A 203 4.32 6.53 -4.28
CA SER A 203 5.00 6.99 -3.06
C SER A 203 6.50 6.73 -3.06
N GLU A 204 7.04 5.90 -3.95
CA GLU A 204 8.47 5.53 -3.97
C GLU A 204 9.44 6.71 -3.90
N PRO A 205 9.28 7.80 -4.69
CA PRO A 205 10.21 8.94 -4.63
C PRO A 205 10.19 9.66 -3.27
N LEU A 206 9.02 9.70 -2.62
CA LEU A 206 8.88 10.31 -1.30
C LEU A 206 9.43 9.39 -0.19
N ILE A 207 9.31 8.09 -0.35
CA ILE A 207 9.92 7.09 0.54
C ILE A 207 11.44 7.23 0.51
N GLU A 208 12.04 7.32 -0.68
CA GLU A 208 13.49 7.55 -0.83
C GLU A 208 13.92 8.86 -0.16
N LYS A 209 13.15 9.93 -0.32
CA LYS A 209 13.41 11.21 0.34
C LYS A 209 13.39 11.06 1.86
N ILE A 210 12.39 10.39 2.44
CA ILE A 210 12.27 10.14 3.89
C ILE A 210 13.51 9.40 4.41
N ILE A 211 13.96 8.37 3.69
CA ILE A 211 15.13 7.58 4.06
C ILE A 211 16.38 8.45 4.07
N ASN A 212 16.59 9.22 3.00
CA ASN A 212 17.76 10.08 2.86
C ASN A 212 17.80 11.16 3.94
N GLU A 213 16.69 11.84 4.23
CA GLU A 213 16.59 12.86 5.29
C GLU A 213 16.92 12.26 6.66
N GLU A 214 16.38 11.07 6.98
CA GLU A 214 16.63 10.44 8.27
C GLU A 214 18.09 10.02 8.42
N PHE A 215 18.71 9.53 7.35
CA PHE A 215 20.14 9.23 7.38
C PHE A 215 21.00 10.48 7.54
N GLN A 216 20.72 11.55 6.78
CA GLN A 216 21.46 12.82 6.93
C GLN A 216 21.36 13.37 8.36
N ARG A 217 20.23 13.16 9.05
CA ARG A 217 20.05 13.61 10.43
C ARG A 217 20.90 12.80 11.43
N LEU A 218 21.23 11.55 11.12
CA LEU A 218 21.91 10.63 12.03
C LEU A 218 23.41 10.46 11.77
N PHE A 219 23.91 10.91 10.61
CA PHE A 219 25.34 10.95 10.28
C PHE A 219 25.96 12.30 10.59
#